data_4da4c1258d2d99cbed5ca3f65c47b305
#
_entry.id   4da4c1258d2d99cbed5ca3f65c47b305
#
_cell.length_a   1.000
_cell.length_b   1.000
_cell.length_c   1.000
_cell.angle_alpha   90.00
_cell.angle_beta   90.00
_cell.angle_gamma   90.00
#
_symmetry.space_group_name_H-M   'P 1'
#
loop_
_entity.id
_entity.type
_entity.pdbx_description
1 polymer ?
#
loop_
_entity_poly.entity_id
_entity_poly.type
_entity_poly.pdbx_seq_one_letter_code
_entity_poly.pdbx_strand_id
1 'polypeptide(L)'
;MQTEKDFAQKIFSDVREMSKSDLGVTRLGYSEKETQVLKYLEKVGLGLGMNCSHDEAGNLWMTLEGKHPEWPFLMVASHADSVPEGGNFDGLAGIVSGLCAAKAIKESGIQLDRNLNVVAFRCEEQGLIGSRAILGTLTPEDLNRRYRPECKLLGESMLDCGINPQALVQGKAYLNPKDVAAYFELHIEQGPKLEQSSQAKVGLVTGIRGNVFHRAIRCLGETAHSGAIDFEFRHDAVAAVAQLFAVMRAHWIERLKAGDDLVYTNGVVNTPPSQSFNVISGEVTFSLDIRTLSVQTREYFYELFKKEARKIEADFGVRFEFDQAFYIEPALSDGHLINKLESSAAQENIPVIRMPSGAGHDAGDIAQEGIPMAMIFIANQNGSHNHREAMRMEDFLSGVQILTRTLKDL
;
A
#
# COMPACT_ATOMS: atom_id res chain seq x y z
N MET A 1 -29.89 -4.76 0.35
CA MET A 1 -28.94 -3.72 0.81
C MET A 1 -28.89 -3.55 2.33
N GLN A 2 -30.00 -3.48 3.06
CA GLN A 2 -29.92 -3.36 4.53
C GLN A 2 -29.25 -4.56 5.18
N THR A 3 -29.52 -5.78 4.69
CA THR A 3 -28.86 -7.01 5.16
C THR A 3 -27.37 -7.07 4.82
N GLU A 4 -26.90 -6.53 3.71
CA GLU A 4 -25.47 -6.42 3.39
C GLU A 4 -24.77 -5.42 4.29
N LYS A 5 -25.41 -4.27 4.54
CA LYS A 5 -24.91 -3.26 5.47
C LYS A 5 -24.73 -3.84 6.86
N ASP A 6 -25.76 -4.53 7.38
CA ASP A 6 -25.70 -5.13 8.72
C ASP A 6 -24.61 -6.20 8.80
N PHE A 7 -24.44 -7.01 7.74
CA PHE A 7 -23.40 -8.04 7.68
C PHE A 7 -21.99 -7.43 7.73
N ALA A 8 -21.72 -6.43 6.89
CA ALA A 8 -20.43 -5.75 6.87
C ALA A 8 -20.15 -5.01 8.19
N GLN A 9 -21.14 -4.26 8.72
CA GLN A 9 -21.00 -3.55 9.98
C GLN A 9 -20.71 -4.47 11.15
N LYS A 10 -21.35 -5.64 11.17
CA LYS A 10 -21.07 -6.64 12.20
C LYS A 10 -19.62 -7.10 12.15
N ILE A 11 -19.09 -7.43 10.97
CA ILE A 11 -17.69 -7.89 10.84
C ILE A 11 -16.72 -6.78 11.28
N PHE A 12 -16.91 -5.54 10.79
CA PHE A 12 -16.06 -4.41 11.21
C PHE A 12 -16.14 -4.16 12.72
N SER A 13 -17.31 -4.25 13.32
CA SER A 13 -17.50 -4.07 14.76
C SER A 13 -16.79 -5.18 15.56
N ASP A 14 -17.00 -6.43 15.19
CA ASP A 14 -16.41 -7.58 15.89
C ASP A 14 -14.88 -7.56 15.81
N VAL A 15 -14.32 -7.29 14.61
CA VAL A 15 -12.88 -7.17 14.42
C VAL A 15 -12.30 -5.99 15.20
N ARG A 16 -13.00 -4.86 15.25
CA ARG A 16 -12.59 -3.71 16.06
C ARG A 16 -12.46 -4.08 17.53
N GLU A 17 -13.45 -4.74 18.10
CA GLU A 17 -13.42 -5.15 19.51
C GLU A 17 -12.28 -6.14 19.81
N MET A 18 -11.98 -7.09 18.90
CA MET A 18 -10.84 -8.02 19.02
C MET A 18 -9.49 -7.29 18.94
N SER A 19 -9.43 -6.18 18.21
CA SER A 19 -8.19 -5.46 17.89
C SER A 19 -7.96 -4.24 18.76
N LYS A 20 -8.91 -3.86 19.61
CA LYS A 20 -8.92 -2.61 20.37
C LYS A 20 -7.63 -2.38 21.15
N SER A 21 -7.14 -1.16 21.09
CA SER A 21 -6.00 -0.63 21.83
C SER A 21 -6.40 0.67 22.56
N ASP A 22 -5.44 1.44 23.04
CA ASP A 22 -5.73 2.62 23.87
C ASP A 22 -6.49 3.71 23.08
N LEU A 23 -6.08 3.98 21.84
CA LEU A 23 -6.67 5.04 21.01
C LEU A 23 -7.42 4.48 19.80
N GLY A 24 -6.94 3.39 19.19
CA GLY A 24 -7.47 2.85 17.96
C GLY A 24 -7.55 1.33 17.96
N VAL A 25 -7.02 0.72 16.91
CA VAL A 25 -6.84 -0.73 16.82
C VAL A 25 -5.36 -1.07 16.65
N THR A 26 -4.94 -2.22 17.18
CA THR A 26 -3.59 -2.75 17.01
C THR A 26 -3.69 -4.26 16.84
N ARG A 27 -3.43 -4.76 15.63
CA ARG A 27 -3.37 -6.18 15.29
C ARG A 27 -2.18 -6.44 14.36
N LEU A 28 -0.98 -6.35 14.93
CA LEU A 28 0.27 -6.48 14.16
C LEU A 28 0.34 -7.82 13.44
N GLY A 29 0.98 -7.83 12.30
CA GLY A 29 1.25 -9.03 11.53
C GLY A 29 1.91 -10.12 12.38
N TYR A 30 1.44 -11.36 12.25
CA TYR A 30 1.85 -12.52 13.05
C TYR A 30 1.71 -12.30 14.57
N SER A 31 0.74 -11.50 14.99
CA SER A 31 0.35 -11.38 16.39
C SER A 31 -0.80 -12.33 16.75
N GLU A 32 -1.02 -12.48 18.05
CA GLU A 32 -2.19 -13.21 18.56
C GLU A 32 -3.52 -12.57 18.11
N LYS A 33 -3.59 -11.22 18.12
CA LYS A 33 -4.79 -10.47 17.70
C LYS A 33 -5.11 -10.68 16.21
N GLU A 34 -4.11 -10.59 15.34
CA GLU A 34 -4.30 -10.89 13.90
C GLU A 34 -4.77 -12.33 13.72
N THR A 35 -4.15 -13.29 14.43
CA THR A 35 -4.54 -14.72 14.38
C THR A 35 -5.98 -14.93 14.88
N GLN A 36 -6.42 -14.20 15.88
CA GLN A 36 -7.83 -14.26 16.37
C GLN A 36 -8.79 -13.69 15.31
N VAL A 37 -8.42 -12.60 14.64
CA VAL A 37 -9.21 -12.01 13.55
C VAL A 37 -9.32 -12.97 12.37
N LEU A 38 -8.24 -13.63 11.95
CA LEU A 38 -8.29 -14.64 10.88
C LEU A 38 -9.22 -15.80 11.24
N LYS A 39 -9.15 -16.32 12.47
CA LYS A 39 -10.08 -17.36 12.95
C LYS A 39 -11.55 -16.91 12.99
N TYR A 40 -11.79 -15.64 13.25
CA TYR A 40 -13.14 -15.06 13.17
C TYR A 40 -13.61 -14.99 11.71
N LEU A 41 -12.79 -14.48 10.79
CA LEU A 41 -13.10 -14.39 9.36
C LEU A 41 -13.33 -15.79 8.75
N GLU A 42 -12.54 -16.79 9.15
CA GLU A 42 -12.75 -18.19 8.77
C GLU A 42 -14.15 -18.68 9.15
N LYS A 43 -14.60 -18.41 10.40
CA LYS A 43 -15.96 -18.74 10.83
C LYS A 43 -17.04 -18.04 10.01
N VAL A 44 -16.78 -16.77 9.60
CA VAL A 44 -17.69 -16.03 8.71
C VAL A 44 -17.75 -16.71 7.34
N GLY A 45 -16.61 -17.06 6.74
CA GLY A 45 -16.53 -17.77 5.45
C GLY A 45 -17.25 -19.13 5.51
N LEU A 46 -16.97 -19.94 6.53
CA LEU A 46 -17.68 -21.23 6.77
C LEU A 46 -19.18 -21.01 6.91
N GLY A 47 -19.62 -19.97 7.61
CA GLY A 47 -21.04 -19.61 7.74
C GLY A 47 -21.70 -19.24 6.41
N LEU A 48 -20.95 -18.72 5.46
CA LEU A 48 -21.38 -18.50 4.09
C LEU A 48 -21.33 -19.79 3.24
N GLY A 49 -20.82 -20.91 3.78
CA GLY A 49 -20.65 -22.17 3.06
C GLY A 49 -19.46 -22.15 2.09
N MET A 50 -18.46 -21.32 2.36
CA MET A 50 -17.20 -21.33 1.65
C MET A 50 -16.27 -22.42 2.23
N ASN A 51 -15.40 -22.99 1.40
CA ASN A 51 -14.33 -23.86 1.85
C ASN A 51 -13.17 -22.99 2.35
N CYS A 52 -12.72 -23.24 3.59
CA CYS A 52 -11.65 -22.46 4.20
C CYS A 52 -10.38 -23.30 4.38
N SER A 53 -9.22 -22.69 4.09
CA SER A 53 -7.90 -23.29 4.27
C SER A 53 -6.86 -22.20 4.59
N HIS A 54 -5.68 -22.66 5.06
CA HIS A 54 -4.54 -21.77 5.26
C HIS A 54 -3.37 -22.26 4.41
N ASP A 55 -2.60 -21.31 3.83
CA ASP A 55 -1.35 -21.63 3.16
C ASP A 55 -0.17 -21.75 4.15
N GLU A 56 1.03 -21.99 3.63
CA GLU A 56 2.26 -22.15 4.44
C GLU A 56 2.63 -20.88 5.23
N ALA A 57 2.20 -19.69 4.77
CA ALA A 57 2.39 -18.42 5.48
C ALA A 57 1.27 -18.13 6.49
N GLY A 58 0.23 -18.97 6.52
CA GLY A 58 -0.93 -18.80 7.38
C GLY A 58 -1.92 -17.75 6.89
N ASN A 59 -1.85 -17.32 5.63
CA ASN A 59 -2.92 -16.54 5.01
C ASN A 59 -4.19 -17.37 4.97
N LEU A 60 -5.34 -16.74 5.16
CA LEU A 60 -6.63 -17.42 5.12
C LEU A 60 -7.22 -17.35 3.71
N TRP A 61 -7.52 -18.52 3.15
CA TRP A 61 -8.21 -18.71 1.87
C TRP A 61 -9.64 -19.16 2.11
N MET A 62 -10.61 -18.43 1.54
CA MET A 62 -12.04 -18.74 1.63
C MET A 62 -12.58 -18.85 0.21
N THR A 63 -12.93 -20.07 -0.21
CA THR A 63 -13.31 -20.40 -1.58
C THR A 63 -14.81 -20.61 -1.70
N LEU A 64 -15.47 -19.78 -2.53
CA LEU A 64 -16.81 -20.03 -3.04
C LEU A 64 -16.67 -20.82 -4.36
N GLU A 65 -17.18 -22.04 -4.39
CA GLU A 65 -17.01 -22.95 -5.53
C GLU A 65 -17.83 -22.52 -6.76
N GLY A 66 -17.18 -22.44 -7.90
CA GLY A 66 -17.77 -22.19 -9.21
C GLY A 66 -18.21 -23.48 -9.92
N LYS A 67 -18.74 -23.33 -11.14
CA LYS A 67 -19.14 -24.47 -11.98
C LYS A 67 -17.94 -25.26 -12.52
N HIS A 68 -16.82 -24.56 -12.76
CA HIS A 68 -15.60 -25.08 -13.34
C HIS A 68 -14.42 -24.82 -12.38
N PRO A 69 -14.31 -25.62 -11.30
CA PRO A 69 -13.25 -25.42 -10.31
C PRO A 69 -11.83 -25.65 -10.85
N GLU A 70 -11.71 -26.30 -12.00
CA GLU A 70 -10.45 -26.53 -12.73
C GLU A 70 -9.99 -25.30 -13.54
N TRP A 71 -10.83 -24.28 -13.72
CA TRP A 71 -10.46 -23.07 -14.42
C TRP A 71 -9.68 -22.11 -13.51
N PRO A 72 -8.86 -21.20 -14.10
CA PRO A 72 -8.22 -20.16 -13.31
C PRO A 72 -9.27 -19.37 -12.52
N PHE A 73 -9.03 -19.18 -11.23
CA PHE A 73 -10.00 -18.60 -10.30
C PHE A 73 -9.97 -17.06 -10.26
N LEU A 74 -11.05 -16.48 -9.74
CA LEU A 74 -11.11 -15.08 -9.37
C LEU A 74 -10.62 -14.90 -7.93
N MET A 75 -9.80 -13.91 -7.67
CA MET A 75 -9.24 -13.62 -6.37
C MET A 75 -9.64 -12.23 -5.90
N VAL A 76 -10.24 -12.14 -4.72
CA VAL A 76 -10.46 -10.87 -4.01
C VAL A 76 -9.66 -10.94 -2.73
N ALA A 77 -8.66 -10.08 -2.58
CA ALA A 77 -7.79 -10.17 -1.43
C ALA A 77 -7.40 -8.80 -0.88
N SER A 78 -6.98 -8.78 0.37
CA SER A 78 -6.33 -7.69 1.07
C SER A 78 -5.79 -8.22 2.40
N HIS A 79 -5.26 -7.34 3.26
CA HIS A 79 -4.60 -7.74 4.49
C HIS A 79 -5.49 -7.66 5.74
N ALA A 80 -5.15 -8.49 6.73
CA ALA A 80 -5.87 -8.58 8.00
C ALA A 80 -5.20 -7.79 9.13
N ASP A 81 -3.91 -7.50 9.03
CA ASP A 81 -3.16 -6.77 10.04
C ASP A 81 -3.46 -5.27 10.04
N SER A 82 -2.90 -4.53 10.96
CA SER A 82 -2.96 -3.08 11.07
C SER A 82 -1.69 -2.52 11.68
N VAL A 83 -1.41 -1.25 11.42
CA VAL A 83 -0.42 -0.50 12.21
C VAL A 83 -0.85 -0.34 13.67
N PRO A 84 0.10 -0.08 14.62
CA PRO A 84 -0.26 0.27 16.00
C PRO A 84 -1.10 1.54 16.07
N GLU A 85 -2.13 1.53 16.92
CA GLU A 85 -3.06 2.64 17.09
C GLU A 85 -3.64 3.14 15.77
N GLY A 86 -3.82 2.21 14.82
CA GLY A 86 -4.36 2.46 13.49
C GLY A 86 -5.88 2.57 13.45
N GLY A 87 -6.40 2.69 12.25
CA GLY A 87 -7.81 2.54 11.93
C GLY A 87 -8.24 1.09 11.79
N ASN A 88 -9.52 0.88 11.58
CA ASN A 88 -10.08 -0.47 11.50
C ASN A 88 -10.38 -0.93 10.07
N PHE A 89 -10.28 -0.02 9.10
CA PHE A 89 -10.76 -0.26 7.74
C PHE A 89 -9.63 -0.56 6.75
N ASP A 90 -8.44 -0.05 7.04
CA ASP A 90 -7.23 -0.33 6.28
C ASP A 90 -7.01 -1.84 6.13
N GLY A 91 -6.88 -2.32 4.90
CA GLY A 91 -6.84 -3.73 4.50
C GLY A 91 -8.12 -4.50 4.76
N LEU A 92 -8.66 -4.43 5.97
CA LEU A 92 -9.87 -5.16 6.36
C LEU A 92 -11.05 -4.89 5.43
N ALA A 93 -11.19 -3.67 4.89
CA ALA A 93 -12.25 -3.32 3.94
C ALA A 93 -12.21 -4.22 2.70
N GLY A 94 -11.03 -4.57 2.19
CA GLY A 94 -10.88 -5.46 1.04
C GLY A 94 -11.39 -6.87 1.33
N ILE A 95 -11.00 -7.44 2.46
CA ILE A 95 -11.47 -8.78 2.87
C ILE A 95 -12.99 -8.79 3.06
N VAL A 96 -13.52 -7.81 3.77
CA VAL A 96 -14.97 -7.71 4.03
C VAL A 96 -15.74 -7.50 2.72
N SER A 97 -15.17 -6.76 1.75
CA SER A 97 -15.78 -6.58 0.43
C SER A 97 -15.92 -7.91 -0.32
N GLY A 98 -14.88 -8.75 -0.28
CA GLY A 98 -14.90 -10.09 -0.86
C GLY A 98 -15.96 -10.98 -0.23
N LEU A 99 -16.09 -10.97 1.11
CA LEU A 99 -17.12 -11.72 1.83
C LEU A 99 -18.53 -11.21 1.51
N CYS A 100 -18.73 -9.89 1.39
CA CYS A 100 -20.01 -9.30 0.97
C CYS A 100 -20.36 -9.71 -0.47
N ALA A 101 -19.38 -9.67 -1.39
CA ALA A 101 -19.59 -10.11 -2.76
C ALA A 101 -19.95 -11.61 -2.83
N ALA A 102 -19.22 -12.46 -2.12
CA ALA A 102 -19.53 -13.89 -2.05
C ALA A 102 -20.95 -14.16 -1.51
N LYS A 103 -21.34 -13.44 -0.44
CA LYS A 103 -22.69 -13.51 0.11
C LYS A 103 -23.74 -13.10 -0.91
N ALA A 104 -23.59 -11.94 -1.56
CA ALA A 104 -24.54 -11.41 -2.54
C ALA A 104 -24.66 -12.31 -3.78
N ILE A 105 -23.56 -12.90 -4.25
CA ILE A 105 -23.56 -13.89 -5.34
C ILE A 105 -24.36 -15.12 -4.94
N LYS A 106 -24.08 -15.71 -3.78
CA LYS A 106 -24.78 -16.88 -3.27
C LYS A 106 -26.28 -16.62 -3.08
N GLU A 107 -26.66 -15.51 -2.46
CA GLU A 107 -28.06 -15.15 -2.22
C GLU A 107 -28.84 -14.84 -3.52
N SER A 108 -28.14 -14.42 -4.57
CA SER A 108 -28.77 -14.26 -5.90
C SER A 108 -29.07 -15.58 -6.61
N GLY A 109 -28.61 -16.71 -6.07
CA GLY A 109 -28.73 -18.03 -6.71
C GLY A 109 -27.85 -18.21 -7.95
N ILE A 110 -26.94 -17.27 -8.21
CA ILE A 110 -25.98 -17.38 -9.31
C ILE A 110 -24.79 -18.20 -8.83
N GLN A 111 -24.40 -19.22 -9.58
CA GLN A 111 -23.10 -19.88 -9.45
C GLN A 111 -22.16 -19.31 -10.51
N LEU A 112 -21.03 -18.76 -10.07
CA LEU A 112 -19.97 -18.27 -10.97
C LEU A 112 -19.43 -19.41 -11.84
N ASP A 113 -18.88 -19.10 -12.98
CA ASP A 113 -18.22 -20.12 -13.80
C ASP A 113 -16.90 -20.58 -13.15
N ARG A 114 -16.20 -19.69 -12.47
CA ARG A 114 -14.91 -19.93 -11.80
C ARG A 114 -15.05 -19.88 -10.28
N ASN A 115 -14.13 -20.52 -9.56
CA ASN A 115 -14.03 -20.31 -8.12
C ASN A 115 -13.76 -18.84 -7.79
N LEU A 116 -14.36 -18.35 -6.71
CA LEU A 116 -14.03 -17.08 -6.09
C LEU A 116 -13.26 -17.35 -4.79
N ASN A 117 -12.00 -16.97 -4.76
CA ASN A 117 -11.18 -17.00 -3.55
C ASN A 117 -11.15 -15.63 -2.90
N VAL A 118 -11.66 -15.53 -1.67
CA VAL A 118 -11.45 -14.38 -0.80
C VAL A 118 -10.27 -14.70 0.09
N VAL A 119 -9.19 -13.89 -0.01
CA VAL A 119 -7.95 -14.17 0.71
C VAL A 119 -7.65 -13.05 1.69
N ALA A 120 -7.40 -13.42 2.94
CA ALA A 120 -6.91 -12.51 3.97
C ALA A 120 -5.41 -12.73 4.16
N PHE A 121 -4.61 -11.81 3.61
CA PHE A 121 -3.16 -11.81 3.79
C PHE A 121 -2.77 -11.41 5.20
N ARG A 122 -1.64 -11.91 5.64
CA ARG A 122 -1.01 -11.56 6.92
C ARG A 122 0.12 -10.57 6.69
N CYS A 123 0.27 -9.64 7.65
CA CYS A 123 1.50 -8.85 7.79
C CYS A 123 1.87 -8.04 6.53
N GLU A 124 0.90 -7.34 5.93
CA GLU A 124 1.14 -6.41 4.82
C GLU A 124 1.94 -5.20 5.26
N GLU A 125 1.55 -4.59 6.37
CA GLU A 125 2.05 -3.34 6.92
C GLU A 125 3.56 -3.36 7.26
N GLN A 126 4.14 -4.54 7.34
CA GLN A 126 5.58 -4.73 7.59
C GLN A 126 6.36 -5.15 6.33
N GLY A 127 5.77 -5.02 5.15
CA GLY A 127 6.43 -5.26 3.88
C GLY A 127 5.83 -6.36 3.02
N LEU A 128 4.49 -6.43 2.96
CA LEU A 128 3.73 -7.29 2.02
C LEU A 128 4.04 -8.78 2.22
N ILE A 129 4.20 -9.20 3.49
CA ILE A 129 4.76 -10.52 3.81
C ILE A 129 3.85 -11.64 3.32
N GLY A 130 2.53 -11.51 3.50
CA GLY A 130 1.56 -12.55 3.14
C GLY A 130 1.51 -12.79 1.63
N SER A 131 1.38 -11.74 0.82
CA SER A 131 1.37 -11.83 -0.64
C SER A 131 2.72 -12.27 -1.19
N ARG A 132 3.83 -11.73 -0.69
CA ARG A 132 5.17 -12.14 -1.09
C ARG A 132 5.47 -13.61 -0.75
N ALA A 133 4.94 -14.12 0.35
CA ALA A 133 5.10 -15.53 0.71
C ALA A 133 4.45 -16.47 -0.30
N ILE A 134 3.22 -16.18 -0.74
CA ILE A 134 2.55 -17.03 -1.74
C ILE A 134 3.22 -16.97 -3.11
N LEU A 135 3.92 -15.89 -3.41
CA LEU A 135 4.69 -15.69 -4.64
C LEU A 135 6.12 -16.25 -4.56
N GLY A 136 6.57 -16.67 -3.37
CA GLY A 136 7.92 -17.21 -3.16
C GLY A 136 9.03 -16.15 -3.23
N THR A 137 8.72 -14.87 -3.01
CA THR A 137 9.64 -13.74 -3.13
C THR A 137 10.21 -13.25 -1.80
N LEU A 138 9.87 -13.90 -0.67
CA LEU A 138 10.48 -13.61 0.62
C LEU A 138 11.95 -14.00 0.65
N THR A 139 12.75 -13.20 1.35
CA THR A 139 14.18 -13.41 1.52
C THR A 139 14.52 -13.67 2.99
N PRO A 140 15.69 -14.29 3.30
CA PRO A 140 16.14 -14.44 4.68
C PRO A 140 16.27 -13.11 5.45
N GLU A 141 16.54 -12.00 4.76
CA GLU A 141 16.63 -10.66 5.34
C GLU A 141 15.26 -10.18 5.84
N ASP A 142 14.18 -10.58 5.20
CA ASP A 142 12.83 -10.23 5.65
C ASP A 142 12.55 -10.78 7.05
N LEU A 143 13.03 -11.98 7.38
CA LEU A 143 12.86 -12.61 8.68
C LEU A 143 13.52 -11.84 9.83
N ASN A 144 14.51 -11.01 9.52
CA ASN A 144 15.25 -10.20 10.48
C ASN A 144 14.62 -8.79 10.67
N ARG A 145 13.52 -8.48 9.98
CA ARG A 145 12.80 -7.22 10.18
C ARG A 145 12.11 -7.19 11.53
N ARG A 146 11.93 -5.98 12.05
CA ARG A 146 11.12 -5.68 13.25
C ARG A 146 10.19 -4.53 12.93
N TYR A 147 8.99 -4.55 13.47
CA TYR A 147 8.09 -3.41 13.36
C TYR A 147 8.68 -2.17 14.07
N ARG A 148 9.21 -2.38 15.30
CA ARG A 148 9.94 -1.39 16.10
C ARG A 148 11.09 -2.09 16.81
N PRO A 149 12.10 -1.33 17.29
CA PRO A 149 13.26 -1.91 17.98
C PRO A 149 12.92 -2.84 19.15
N GLU A 150 11.83 -2.57 19.87
CA GLU A 150 11.33 -3.35 21.00
C GLU A 150 10.53 -4.58 20.59
N CYS A 151 10.11 -4.70 19.33
CA CYS A 151 9.35 -5.85 18.85
C CYS A 151 10.25 -7.04 18.55
N LYS A 152 9.66 -8.25 18.57
CA LYS A 152 10.30 -9.48 18.08
C LYS A 152 10.69 -9.36 16.61
N LEU A 153 11.62 -10.18 16.17
CA LEU A 153 11.89 -10.38 14.76
C LEU A 153 10.66 -11.00 14.08
N LEU A 154 10.48 -10.70 12.81
CA LEU A 154 9.39 -11.27 12.01
C LEU A 154 9.40 -12.81 12.06
N GLY A 155 10.58 -13.43 11.85
CA GLY A 155 10.74 -14.87 11.93
C GLY A 155 10.36 -15.47 13.29
N GLU A 156 10.64 -14.76 14.39
CA GLU A 156 10.20 -15.18 15.75
C GLU A 156 8.69 -15.09 15.90
N SER A 157 8.08 -14.02 15.39
CA SER A 157 6.62 -13.83 15.43
C SER A 157 5.88 -14.89 14.60
N MET A 158 6.44 -15.28 13.45
CA MET A 158 5.93 -16.39 12.64
C MET A 158 5.96 -17.72 13.40
N LEU A 159 7.07 -18.04 14.08
CA LEU A 159 7.19 -19.25 14.90
C LEU A 159 6.16 -19.29 16.04
N ASP A 160 5.89 -18.17 16.71
CA ASP A 160 4.86 -18.07 17.75
C ASP A 160 3.46 -18.38 17.20
N CYS A 161 3.22 -18.10 15.92
CA CYS A 161 1.98 -18.43 15.21
C CYS A 161 1.97 -19.86 14.61
N GLY A 162 3.01 -20.65 14.84
CA GLY A 162 3.13 -22.01 14.30
C GLY A 162 3.53 -22.08 12.83
N ILE A 163 4.02 -20.97 12.25
CA ILE A 163 4.50 -20.89 10.87
C ILE A 163 5.99 -21.19 10.84
N ASN A 164 6.45 -21.97 9.87
CA ASN A 164 7.88 -22.22 9.64
C ASN A 164 8.49 -21.13 8.72
N PRO A 165 9.20 -20.11 9.25
CA PRO A 165 9.70 -19.02 8.43
C PRO A 165 10.78 -19.47 7.45
N GLN A 166 11.56 -20.51 7.78
CA GLN A 166 12.62 -21.00 6.90
C GLN A 166 12.07 -21.68 5.63
N ALA A 167 10.85 -22.22 5.67
CA ALA A 167 10.21 -22.76 4.48
C ALA A 167 9.80 -21.66 3.49
N LEU A 168 9.41 -20.49 3.99
CA LEU A 168 8.90 -19.38 3.19
C LEU A 168 9.98 -18.62 2.41
N VAL A 169 11.24 -18.72 2.82
CA VAL A 169 12.38 -18.02 2.18
C VAL A 169 13.17 -18.91 1.21
N GLN A 170 12.60 -20.05 0.80
CA GLN A 170 13.26 -20.97 -0.14
C GLN A 170 12.96 -20.66 -1.61
N GLY A 171 12.24 -19.59 -1.92
CA GLY A 171 11.87 -19.21 -3.27
C GLY A 171 10.81 -20.12 -3.92
N LYS A 172 10.06 -20.88 -3.10
CA LYS A 172 8.98 -21.75 -3.59
C LYS A 172 7.65 -20.99 -3.54
N ALA A 173 7.09 -20.70 -4.71
CA ALA A 173 5.75 -20.12 -4.81
C ALA A 173 4.67 -21.15 -4.41
N TYR A 174 3.71 -20.72 -3.61
CA TYR A 174 2.47 -21.45 -3.35
C TYR A 174 1.48 -21.21 -4.50
N LEU A 175 1.41 -19.98 -5.00
CA LEU A 175 0.52 -19.54 -6.07
C LEU A 175 1.22 -19.67 -7.45
N ASN A 176 0.57 -20.38 -8.39
CA ASN A 176 0.96 -20.29 -9.78
C ASN A 176 0.17 -19.15 -10.44
N PRO A 177 0.83 -18.15 -11.04
CA PRO A 177 0.15 -17.01 -11.67
C PRO A 177 -0.90 -17.39 -12.72
N LYS A 178 -0.71 -18.53 -13.41
CA LYS A 178 -1.64 -19.02 -14.44
C LYS A 178 -2.96 -19.54 -13.86
N ASP A 179 -3.00 -19.82 -12.55
CA ASP A 179 -4.21 -20.31 -11.90
C ASP A 179 -5.12 -19.15 -11.46
N VAL A 180 -4.70 -17.88 -11.64
CA VAL A 180 -5.46 -16.68 -11.32
C VAL A 180 -5.95 -16.02 -12.61
N ALA A 181 -7.26 -15.95 -12.80
CA ALA A 181 -7.86 -15.26 -13.94
C ALA A 181 -7.88 -13.73 -13.76
N ALA A 182 -8.15 -13.28 -12.54
CA ALA A 182 -8.16 -11.87 -12.17
C ALA A 182 -7.98 -11.72 -10.65
N TYR A 183 -7.25 -10.70 -10.24
CA TYR A 183 -7.10 -10.25 -8.86
C TYR A 183 -7.77 -8.92 -8.65
N PHE A 184 -8.54 -8.82 -7.58
CA PHE A 184 -9.18 -7.57 -7.16
C PHE A 184 -8.83 -7.25 -5.71
N GLU A 185 -8.58 -5.97 -5.46
CA GLU A 185 -8.43 -5.45 -4.11
C GLU A 185 -9.28 -4.19 -3.93
N LEU A 186 -10.30 -4.24 -3.06
CA LEU A 186 -10.97 -3.04 -2.61
C LEU A 186 -10.22 -2.51 -1.39
N HIS A 187 -9.97 -1.20 -1.36
CA HIS A 187 -9.23 -0.58 -0.28
C HIS A 187 -9.75 0.83 0.02
N ILE A 188 -9.53 1.34 1.20
CA ILE A 188 -9.72 2.77 1.45
C ILE A 188 -8.65 3.57 0.68
N GLU A 189 -8.97 4.79 0.26
CA GLU A 189 -7.99 5.63 -0.49
C GLU A 189 -6.75 5.98 0.34
N GLN A 190 -6.88 6.02 1.65
CA GLN A 190 -5.87 6.50 2.62
C GLN A 190 -5.54 8.01 2.45
N GLY A 191 -6.17 8.68 1.51
CA GLY A 191 -5.97 10.07 1.16
C GLY A 191 -7.29 10.87 1.13
N PRO A 192 -7.21 12.18 0.84
CA PRO A 192 -8.37 13.06 0.91
C PRO A 192 -9.13 13.23 -0.41
N LYS A 193 -8.66 12.68 -1.54
CA LYS A 193 -9.15 13.03 -2.88
C LYS A 193 -10.59 12.59 -3.10
N LEU A 194 -10.94 11.37 -2.73
CA LEU A 194 -12.31 10.87 -2.82
C LEU A 194 -13.22 11.50 -1.76
N GLU A 195 -12.72 11.71 -0.54
CA GLU A 195 -13.48 12.39 0.49
C GLU A 195 -13.89 13.80 0.07
N GLN A 196 -12.95 14.56 -0.50
CA GLN A 196 -13.18 15.95 -0.94
C GLN A 196 -13.85 16.02 -2.32
N SER A 197 -13.92 14.93 -3.07
CA SER A 197 -14.56 14.92 -4.40
C SER A 197 -16.05 15.17 -4.30
N SER A 198 -16.53 16.09 -5.14
CA SER A 198 -17.98 16.28 -5.39
C SER A 198 -18.52 15.36 -6.50
N GLN A 199 -17.63 14.65 -7.22
CA GLN A 199 -17.99 13.86 -8.40
C GLN A 199 -18.19 12.38 -8.06
N ALA A 200 -17.32 11.81 -7.24
CA ALA A 200 -17.34 10.38 -6.93
C ALA A 200 -16.76 10.10 -5.54
N LYS A 201 -17.22 9.00 -4.92
CA LYS A 201 -16.69 8.45 -3.67
C LYS A 201 -15.99 7.12 -3.88
N VAL A 202 -15.94 6.65 -5.13
CA VAL A 202 -15.24 5.43 -5.54
C VAL A 202 -14.20 5.79 -6.60
N GLY A 203 -13.00 5.24 -6.46
CA GLY A 203 -11.88 5.38 -7.38
C GLY A 203 -11.54 4.04 -8.04
N LEU A 204 -11.32 4.04 -9.35
CA LEU A 204 -10.73 2.91 -10.05
C LEU A 204 -9.22 3.17 -10.16
N VAL A 205 -8.43 2.32 -9.54
CA VAL A 205 -6.98 2.52 -9.43
C VAL A 205 -6.31 2.16 -10.75
N THR A 206 -5.65 3.14 -11.38
CA THR A 206 -4.94 2.93 -12.66
C THR A 206 -3.61 2.21 -12.51
N GLY A 207 -3.10 2.13 -11.30
CA GLY A 207 -1.87 1.45 -10.91
C GLY A 207 -1.34 1.95 -9.58
N ILE A 208 -0.40 1.22 -9.04
CA ILE A 208 0.36 1.54 -7.84
C ILE A 208 1.66 2.18 -8.28
N ARG A 209 1.95 3.38 -7.77
CA ARG A 209 3.19 4.08 -8.12
C ARG A 209 4.42 3.31 -7.68
N GLY A 210 5.35 3.13 -8.60
CA GLY A 210 6.71 2.78 -8.25
C GLY A 210 7.47 4.01 -7.74
N ASN A 211 8.67 3.78 -7.21
CA ASN A 211 9.50 4.88 -6.76
C ASN A 211 11.00 4.66 -7.03
N VAL A 212 11.76 5.75 -6.91
CA VAL A 212 13.17 5.75 -6.60
C VAL A 212 13.37 6.52 -5.30
N PHE A 213 14.10 5.93 -4.36
CA PHE A 213 14.33 6.60 -3.09
C PHE A 213 15.76 6.45 -2.57
N HIS A 214 16.17 7.46 -1.81
CA HIS A 214 17.40 7.51 -1.04
C HIS A 214 17.09 7.72 0.43
N ARG A 215 17.80 7.01 1.30
CA ARG A 215 17.63 7.12 2.75
C ARG A 215 18.47 8.23 3.36
N ALA A 216 19.65 8.50 2.79
CA ALA A 216 20.66 9.34 3.43
C ALA A 216 21.60 10.02 2.41
N ILE A 217 21.08 10.88 1.54
CA ILE A 217 21.91 11.76 0.72
C ILE A 217 22.59 12.76 1.66
N ARG A 218 23.93 12.92 1.55
CA ARG A 218 24.69 13.86 2.36
C ARG A 218 25.09 15.06 1.50
N CYS A 219 24.90 16.27 2.02
CA CYS A 219 25.50 17.49 1.50
C CYS A 219 26.64 17.89 2.42
N LEU A 220 27.84 18.00 1.87
CA LEU A 220 29.08 18.30 2.60
C LEU A 220 29.59 19.68 2.18
N GLY A 221 29.69 20.57 3.14
CA GLY A 221 30.29 21.89 3.07
C GLY A 221 31.34 22.08 4.14
N GLU A 222 31.45 23.27 4.74
CA GLU A 222 32.41 23.60 5.77
C GLU A 222 31.75 24.19 7.01
N THR A 223 32.05 23.60 8.17
CA THR A 223 31.61 24.14 9.47
C THR A 223 32.42 25.36 9.84
N ALA A 224 31.73 26.51 10.08
CA ALA A 224 32.40 27.75 10.37
C ALA A 224 31.56 28.66 11.31
N HIS A 225 32.20 29.66 11.88
CA HIS A 225 31.53 30.67 12.74
C HIS A 225 30.61 31.58 11.92
N SER A 226 29.31 31.59 12.18
CA SER A 226 28.32 32.26 11.35
C SER A 226 28.50 33.77 11.21
N GLY A 227 29.05 34.45 12.24
CA GLY A 227 29.27 35.89 12.25
C GLY A 227 30.66 36.32 11.78
N ALA A 228 31.60 35.38 11.55
CA ALA A 228 32.98 35.70 11.17
C ALA A 228 33.29 35.39 9.70
N ILE A 229 32.43 34.63 9.02
CA ILE A 229 32.64 34.23 7.61
C ILE A 229 31.70 35.02 6.74
N ASP A 230 32.25 35.85 5.85
CA ASP A 230 31.49 36.61 4.86
C ASP A 230 30.87 35.69 3.80
N PHE A 231 29.85 36.18 3.11
CA PHE A 231 28.99 35.37 2.22
C PHE A 231 29.80 34.61 1.15
N GLU A 232 30.77 35.24 0.54
CA GLU A 232 31.60 34.69 -0.55
C GLU A 232 32.55 33.56 -0.12
N PHE A 233 32.75 33.37 1.20
CA PHE A 233 33.62 32.30 1.75
C PHE A 233 32.83 31.17 2.40
N ARG A 234 31.49 31.19 2.30
CA ARG A 234 30.64 30.18 2.95
C ARG A 234 30.46 28.97 2.05
N HIS A 235 30.67 27.80 2.65
CA HIS A 235 30.29 26.50 2.09
C HIS A 235 29.15 25.90 2.95
N ASP A 236 28.01 26.57 2.92
CA ASP A 236 26.86 26.31 3.81
C ASP A 236 26.00 25.18 3.27
N ALA A 237 26.07 24.00 3.88
CA ALA A 237 25.31 22.81 3.49
C ALA A 237 23.81 22.98 3.68
N VAL A 238 23.37 23.76 4.69
CA VAL A 238 21.93 24.02 4.92
C VAL A 238 21.36 24.91 3.85
N ALA A 239 22.06 25.98 3.50
CA ALA A 239 21.63 26.90 2.43
C ALA A 239 21.58 26.18 1.07
N ALA A 240 22.59 25.34 0.76
CA ALA A 240 22.63 24.55 -0.48
C ALA A 240 21.46 23.56 -0.57
N VAL A 241 21.16 22.81 0.48
CA VAL A 241 20.03 21.86 0.51
C VAL A 241 18.68 22.59 0.41
N ALA A 242 18.50 23.72 1.11
CA ALA A 242 17.30 24.54 1.01
C ALA A 242 17.06 25.04 -0.43
N GLN A 243 18.13 25.49 -1.13
CA GLN A 243 18.07 25.88 -2.53
C GLN A 243 17.68 24.71 -3.44
N LEU A 244 18.26 23.51 -3.23
CA LEU A 244 17.93 22.32 -4.00
C LEU A 244 16.44 21.97 -3.86
N PHE A 245 15.91 21.98 -2.64
CA PHE A 245 14.50 21.68 -2.40
C PHE A 245 13.57 22.72 -3.06
N ALA A 246 13.94 24.00 -3.04
CA ALA A 246 13.16 25.06 -3.67
C ALA A 246 13.11 24.90 -5.19
N VAL A 247 14.24 24.63 -5.83
CA VAL A 247 14.35 24.40 -7.28
C VAL A 247 13.57 23.15 -7.68
N MET A 248 13.76 22.04 -6.98
CA MET A 248 13.05 20.79 -7.29
C MET A 248 11.54 20.88 -7.07
N ARG A 249 11.10 21.64 -6.05
CA ARG A 249 9.67 21.93 -5.86
C ARG A 249 9.09 22.71 -7.06
N ALA A 250 9.83 23.66 -7.62
CA ALA A 250 9.39 24.39 -8.81
C ALA A 250 9.23 23.47 -10.02
N HIS A 251 10.21 22.61 -10.28
CA HIS A 251 10.13 21.59 -11.34
C HIS A 251 8.98 20.60 -11.12
N TRP A 252 8.76 20.16 -9.89
CA TRP A 252 7.63 19.28 -9.56
C TRP A 252 6.28 19.93 -9.91
N ILE A 253 6.08 21.20 -9.53
CA ILE A 253 4.85 21.95 -9.86
C ILE A 253 4.67 22.08 -11.38
N GLU A 254 5.74 22.33 -12.14
CA GLU A 254 5.70 22.39 -13.60
C GLU A 254 5.25 21.06 -14.20
N ARG A 255 5.80 19.93 -13.72
CA ARG A 255 5.43 18.60 -14.20
C ARG A 255 3.97 18.27 -13.88
N LEU A 256 3.49 18.60 -12.67
CA LEU A 256 2.06 18.43 -12.32
C LEU A 256 1.15 19.27 -13.22
N LYS A 257 1.52 20.52 -13.57
CA LYS A 257 0.76 21.34 -14.51
C LYS A 257 0.78 20.79 -15.93
N ALA A 258 1.82 20.08 -16.32
CA ALA A 258 1.90 19.39 -17.60
C ALA A 258 1.08 18.08 -17.63
N GLY A 259 0.49 17.65 -16.50
CA GLY A 259 -0.37 16.48 -16.40
C GLY A 259 0.36 15.21 -15.96
N ASP A 260 1.62 15.30 -15.55
CA ASP A 260 2.34 14.13 -15.06
C ASP A 260 1.78 13.65 -13.71
N ASP A 261 1.74 12.34 -13.56
CA ASP A 261 1.60 11.69 -12.29
C ASP A 261 2.96 11.66 -11.60
N LEU A 262 3.18 12.51 -10.59
CA LEU A 262 4.46 12.64 -9.91
C LEU A 262 4.29 13.08 -8.45
N VAL A 263 4.95 12.36 -7.54
CA VAL A 263 5.11 12.73 -6.13
C VAL A 263 6.59 12.91 -5.83
N TYR A 264 6.93 13.97 -5.11
CA TYR A 264 8.29 14.28 -4.67
C TYR A 264 8.29 14.64 -3.19
N THR A 265 9.16 13.99 -2.41
CA THR A 265 9.22 14.18 -0.96
C THR A 265 10.66 14.10 -0.43
N ASN A 266 10.98 15.00 0.50
CA ASN A 266 12.16 14.93 1.35
C ASN A 266 11.70 14.83 2.81
N GLY A 267 11.42 13.60 3.26
CA GLY A 267 10.73 13.36 4.54
C GLY A 267 11.63 13.50 5.77
N VAL A 268 12.96 13.37 5.60
CA VAL A 268 13.95 13.47 6.68
C VAL A 268 15.00 14.49 6.28
N VAL A 269 15.31 15.42 7.18
CA VAL A 269 16.39 16.41 7.00
C VAL A 269 17.07 16.61 8.35
N ASN A 270 18.34 16.29 8.44
CA ASN A 270 19.12 16.36 9.69
C ASN A 270 20.44 17.07 9.49
N THR A 271 20.81 17.88 10.48
CA THR A 271 22.19 18.35 10.67
C THR A 271 22.85 17.51 11.80
N PRO A 272 24.19 17.45 11.89
CA PRO A 272 24.84 16.78 13.02
C PRO A 272 24.36 17.31 14.38
N PRO A 273 24.20 16.45 15.39
CA PRO A 273 23.74 16.88 16.74
C PRO A 273 24.64 17.92 17.42
N SER A 274 25.88 18.04 16.97
CA SER A 274 26.85 19.03 17.49
C SER A 274 26.66 20.44 16.94
N GLN A 275 25.70 20.66 16.03
CA GLN A 275 25.43 21.98 15.46
C GLN A 275 24.81 22.95 16.47
N SER A 276 25.08 24.22 16.30
CA SER A 276 24.62 25.32 17.14
C SER A 276 24.07 26.46 16.26
N PHE A 277 23.20 27.31 16.82
CA PHE A 277 22.55 28.40 16.09
C PHE A 277 23.54 29.45 15.50
N ASN A 278 24.74 29.54 16.01
CA ASN A 278 25.80 30.46 15.58
C ASN A 278 26.89 29.81 14.75
N VAL A 279 26.62 28.66 14.14
CA VAL A 279 27.56 27.90 13.31
C VAL A 279 26.95 27.64 11.94
N ILE A 280 27.73 27.88 10.87
CA ILE A 280 27.42 27.42 9.52
C ILE A 280 27.56 25.90 9.52
N SER A 281 26.53 25.18 9.08
CA SER A 281 26.56 23.73 9.07
C SER A 281 27.38 23.22 7.88
N GLY A 282 28.42 22.46 8.17
CA GLY A 282 29.22 21.76 7.17
C GLY A 282 28.63 20.44 6.71
N GLU A 283 27.49 20.00 7.25
CA GLU A 283 26.84 18.78 6.80
C GLU A 283 25.32 18.82 6.99
N VAL A 284 24.60 18.30 5.99
CA VAL A 284 23.17 17.99 6.04
C VAL A 284 22.96 16.60 5.45
N THR A 285 22.19 15.76 6.14
CA THR A 285 21.72 14.47 5.60
C THR A 285 20.23 14.55 5.37
N PHE A 286 19.74 14.08 4.22
CA PHE A 286 18.32 14.11 3.89
C PHE A 286 17.89 12.88 3.07
N SER A 287 16.60 12.56 3.12
CA SER A 287 15.99 11.51 2.30
C SER A 287 15.37 12.07 1.03
N LEU A 288 15.23 11.23 0.01
CA LEU A 288 14.54 11.51 -1.24
C LEU A 288 13.58 10.38 -1.56
N ASP A 289 12.34 10.71 -1.96
CA ASP A 289 11.35 9.77 -2.48
C ASP A 289 10.63 10.40 -3.67
N ILE A 290 10.74 9.76 -4.85
CA ILE A 290 10.09 10.16 -6.10
C ILE A 290 9.20 9.03 -6.55
N ARG A 291 7.87 9.26 -6.61
CA ARG A 291 6.86 8.26 -6.97
C ARG A 291 6.09 8.65 -8.21
N THR A 292 5.82 7.68 -9.09
CA THR A 292 5.03 7.85 -10.31
C THR A 292 4.65 6.50 -10.91
N LEU A 293 3.61 6.49 -11.77
CA LEU A 293 3.27 5.32 -12.59
C LEU A 293 4.19 5.16 -13.82
N SER A 294 4.93 6.20 -14.20
CA SER A 294 5.78 6.21 -15.40
C SER A 294 7.25 6.07 -15.05
N VAL A 295 7.86 4.95 -15.44
CA VAL A 295 9.32 4.75 -15.32
C VAL A 295 10.09 5.88 -15.99
N GLN A 296 9.63 6.33 -17.18
CA GLN A 296 10.28 7.43 -17.90
C GLN A 296 10.23 8.75 -17.13
N THR A 297 9.09 9.07 -16.51
CA THR A 297 8.94 10.28 -15.66
C THR A 297 9.82 10.18 -14.42
N ARG A 298 9.90 8.98 -13.80
CA ARG A 298 10.77 8.71 -12.65
C ARG A 298 12.23 8.98 -12.97
N GLU A 299 12.75 8.36 -14.04
CA GLU A 299 14.13 8.51 -14.47
C GLU A 299 14.45 9.96 -14.86
N TYR A 300 13.55 10.59 -15.62
CA TYR A 300 13.73 12.01 -16.00
C TYR A 300 13.84 12.91 -14.77
N PHE A 301 12.93 12.78 -13.80
CA PHE A 301 12.89 13.65 -12.63
C PHE A 301 14.06 13.39 -11.68
N TYR A 302 14.48 12.13 -11.57
CA TYR A 302 15.66 11.74 -10.78
C TYR A 302 16.97 12.26 -11.41
N GLU A 303 17.14 12.16 -12.74
CA GLU A 303 18.29 12.75 -13.43
C GLU A 303 18.29 14.30 -13.31
N LEU A 304 17.11 14.92 -13.39
CA LEU A 304 16.96 16.35 -13.14
C LEU A 304 17.42 16.72 -11.72
N PHE A 305 17.03 15.94 -10.72
CA PHE A 305 17.47 16.13 -9.33
C PHE A 305 19.00 16.09 -9.22
N LYS A 306 19.66 15.09 -9.81
CA LYS A 306 21.12 14.98 -9.83
C LYS A 306 21.79 16.13 -10.58
N LYS A 307 21.18 16.60 -11.66
CA LYS A 307 21.68 17.74 -12.43
C LYS A 307 21.61 19.04 -11.63
N GLU A 308 20.50 19.30 -10.95
CA GLU A 308 20.35 20.49 -10.10
C GLU A 308 21.28 20.44 -8.88
N ALA A 309 21.44 19.26 -8.25
CA ALA A 309 22.43 19.07 -7.20
C ALA A 309 23.85 19.47 -7.64
N ARG A 310 24.31 19.01 -8.83
CA ARG A 310 25.61 19.38 -9.39
C ARG A 310 25.79 20.89 -9.64
N LYS A 311 24.74 21.60 -10.04
CA LYS A 311 24.80 23.07 -10.18
C LYS A 311 24.99 23.74 -8.83
N ILE A 312 24.25 23.29 -7.84
CA ILE A 312 24.31 23.80 -6.48
C ILE A 312 25.67 23.51 -5.83
N GLU A 313 26.30 22.36 -6.12
CA GLU A 313 27.68 22.08 -5.70
C GLU A 313 28.63 23.18 -6.17
N ALA A 314 28.52 23.59 -7.44
CA ALA A 314 29.37 24.63 -8.00
C ALA A 314 29.08 26.03 -7.43
N ASP A 315 27.80 26.35 -7.18
CA ASP A 315 27.37 27.68 -6.72
C ASP A 315 27.69 27.88 -5.21
N PHE A 316 27.61 26.82 -4.40
CA PHE A 316 27.78 26.88 -2.95
C PHE A 316 29.14 26.34 -2.46
N GLY A 317 29.96 25.77 -3.35
CA GLY A 317 31.21 25.12 -2.97
C GLY A 317 31.01 23.91 -2.04
N VAL A 318 29.90 23.19 -2.19
CA VAL A 318 29.56 21.99 -1.42
C VAL A 318 29.66 20.74 -2.30
N ARG A 319 29.48 19.55 -1.71
CA ARG A 319 29.44 18.28 -2.44
C ARG A 319 28.26 17.42 -1.96
N PHE A 320 27.50 16.87 -2.91
CA PHE A 320 26.47 15.87 -2.62
C PHE A 320 27.02 14.46 -2.78
N GLU A 321 26.87 13.65 -1.73
CA GLU A 321 27.16 12.22 -1.72
C GLU A 321 25.84 11.44 -1.66
N PHE A 322 25.58 10.67 -2.73
CA PHE A 322 24.38 9.85 -2.82
C PHE A 322 24.68 8.45 -2.22
N ASP A 323 23.83 8.00 -1.30
CA ASP A 323 23.78 6.61 -0.89
C ASP A 323 23.22 5.71 -2.01
N GLN A 324 23.08 4.43 -1.75
CA GLN A 324 22.47 3.51 -2.71
C GLN A 324 21.03 3.91 -3.00
N ALA A 325 20.70 4.08 -4.29
CA ALA A 325 19.34 4.25 -4.75
C ALA A 325 18.59 2.92 -4.68
N PHE A 326 17.37 2.95 -4.17
CA PHE A 326 16.45 1.83 -4.19
C PHE A 326 15.32 2.12 -5.18
N TYR A 327 14.93 1.10 -5.94
CA TYR A 327 13.88 1.19 -6.95
C TYR A 327 12.77 0.21 -6.65
N ILE A 328 11.53 0.66 -6.77
CA ILE A 328 10.34 -0.18 -6.81
C ILE A 328 9.64 0.13 -8.14
N GLU A 329 9.39 -0.91 -8.93
CA GLU A 329 8.72 -0.73 -10.21
C GLU A 329 7.22 -0.44 -10.00
N PRO A 330 6.60 0.41 -10.85
CA PRO A 330 5.16 0.63 -10.79
C PRO A 330 4.41 -0.64 -11.19
N ALA A 331 3.28 -0.90 -10.52
CA ALA A 331 2.38 -1.98 -10.86
C ALA A 331 1.12 -1.39 -11.52
N LEU A 332 0.95 -1.59 -12.81
CA LEU A 332 -0.19 -1.07 -13.55
C LEU A 332 -1.38 -2.01 -13.43
N SER A 333 -2.56 -1.45 -13.23
CA SER A 333 -3.79 -2.21 -13.29
C SER A 333 -4.08 -2.68 -14.72
N ASP A 334 -4.67 -3.88 -14.83
CA ASP A 334 -5.06 -4.43 -16.13
C ASP A 334 -6.17 -3.59 -16.77
N GLY A 335 -5.95 -3.14 -18.01
CA GLY A 335 -6.86 -2.24 -18.71
C GLY A 335 -8.23 -2.86 -19.00
N HIS A 336 -8.31 -4.19 -19.22
CA HIS A 336 -9.56 -4.90 -19.42
C HIS A 336 -10.36 -4.94 -18.12
N LEU A 337 -9.72 -5.25 -16.98
CA LEU A 337 -10.37 -5.27 -15.68
C LEU A 337 -10.86 -3.89 -15.24
N ILE A 338 -10.07 -2.82 -15.48
CA ILE A 338 -10.54 -1.44 -15.20
C ILE A 338 -11.79 -1.11 -16.02
N ASN A 339 -11.79 -1.43 -17.32
CA ASN A 339 -12.95 -1.18 -18.18
C ASN A 339 -14.19 -1.99 -17.74
N LYS A 340 -13.99 -3.22 -17.25
CA LYS A 340 -15.05 -4.03 -16.64
C LYS A 340 -15.63 -3.36 -15.39
N LEU A 341 -14.77 -2.92 -14.46
CA LEU A 341 -15.18 -2.19 -13.27
C LEU A 341 -15.95 -0.90 -13.62
N GLU A 342 -15.48 -0.14 -14.61
CA GLU A 342 -16.13 1.09 -15.05
C GLU A 342 -17.52 0.81 -15.69
N SER A 343 -17.63 -0.27 -16.48
CA SER A 343 -18.90 -0.73 -17.01
C SER A 343 -19.86 -1.15 -15.91
N SER A 344 -19.38 -1.91 -14.91
CA SER A 344 -20.18 -2.30 -13.74
C SER A 344 -20.64 -1.10 -12.93
N ALA A 345 -19.78 -0.11 -12.71
CA ALA A 345 -20.11 1.13 -12.04
C ALA A 345 -21.23 1.90 -12.78
N ALA A 346 -21.13 1.97 -14.11
CA ALA A 346 -22.15 2.62 -14.94
C ALA A 346 -23.51 1.90 -14.86
N GLN A 347 -23.51 0.57 -14.86
CA GLN A 347 -24.75 -0.23 -14.73
C GLN A 347 -25.42 -0.07 -13.36
N GLU A 348 -24.61 0.10 -12.31
CA GLU A 348 -25.11 0.36 -10.95
C GLU A 348 -25.38 1.85 -10.67
N ASN A 349 -25.19 2.74 -11.66
CA ASN A 349 -25.29 4.20 -11.54
C ASN A 349 -24.41 4.79 -10.44
N ILE A 350 -23.22 4.22 -10.22
CA ILE A 350 -22.23 4.67 -9.24
C ILE A 350 -21.17 5.50 -9.97
N PRO A 351 -21.02 6.80 -9.65
CA PRO A 351 -19.98 7.62 -10.26
C PRO A 351 -18.62 7.19 -9.74
N VAL A 352 -17.65 7.09 -10.66
CA VAL A 352 -16.27 6.72 -10.37
C VAL A 352 -15.28 7.67 -11.01
N ILE A 353 -14.07 7.77 -10.45
CA ILE A 353 -12.94 8.46 -11.08
C ILE A 353 -11.76 7.50 -11.21
N ARG A 354 -10.95 7.67 -12.27
CA ARG A 354 -9.68 6.96 -12.39
C ARG A 354 -8.59 7.71 -11.62
N MET A 355 -7.79 7.00 -10.84
CA MET A 355 -6.73 7.60 -10.02
C MET A 355 -5.61 6.59 -9.71
N PRO A 356 -4.38 7.03 -9.51
CA PRO A 356 -3.30 6.15 -9.07
C PRO A 356 -3.33 5.92 -7.56
N SER A 357 -2.76 4.80 -7.10
CA SER A 357 -2.41 4.62 -5.69
C SER A 357 -1.07 5.28 -5.36
N GLY A 358 -1.03 5.96 -4.21
CA GLY A 358 0.20 6.50 -3.62
C GLY A 358 0.88 5.56 -2.63
N ALA A 359 0.12 4.62 -2.07
CA ALA A 359 0.59 3.59 -1.14
C ALA A 359 0.94 2.30 -1.88
N GLY A 360 1.80 1.47 -1.29
CA GLY A 360 1.98 0.07 -1.70
C GLY A 360 0.78 -0.76 -1.25
N HIS A 361 0.50 -1.86 -1.95
CA HIS A 361 -0.56 -2.81 -1.63
C HIS A 361 -0.15 -4.21 -2.09
N ASP A 362 -0.76 -5.24 -1.55
CA ASP A 362 -0.54 -6.63 -1.97
C ASP A 362 -0.76 -6.81 -3.48
N ALA A 363 -1.70 -6.08 -4.06
CA ALA A 363 -1.95 -6.00 -5.50
C ALA A 363 -0.70 -5.65 -6.32
N GLY A 364 0.26 -4.92 -5.75
CA GLY A 364 1.50 -4.54 -6.42
C GLY A 364 2.38 -5.75 -6.73
N ASP A 365 2.64 -6.60 -5.73
CA ASP A 365 3.45 -7.80 -5.89
C ASP A 365 2.74 -8.81 -6.81
N ILE A 366 1.43 -8.95 -6.68
CA ILE A 366 0.60 -9.80 -7.54
C ILE A 366 0.74 -9.40 -9.02
N ALA A 367 0.66 -8.10 -9.31
CA ALA A 367 0.78 -7.61 -10.68
C ALA A 367 2.20 -7.81 -11.28
N GLN A 368 3.25 -7.73 -10.46
CA GLN A 368 4.62 -7.96 -10.91
C GLN A 368 4.87 -9.39 -11.37
N GLU A 369 4.10 -10.35 -10.86
CA GLU A 369 4.12 -11.76 -11.33
C GLU A 369 3.28 -11.99 -12.59
N GLY A 370 2.74 -10.92 -13.20
CA GLY A 370 1.97 -10.97 -14.44
C GLY A 370 0.52 -11.41 -14.27
N ILE A 371 -0.01 -11.39 -13.04
CA ILE A 371 -1.42 -11.66 -12.76
C ILE A 371 -2.23 -10.40 -13.07
N PRO A 372 -3.29 -10.48 -13.91
CA PRO A 372 -4.17 -9.35 -14.16
C PRO A 372 -4.79 -8.84 -12.86
N MET A 373 -4.54 -7.58 -12.49
CA MET A 373 -5.07 -7.00 -11.26
C MET A 373 -5.84 -5.71 -11.51
N ALA A 374 -6.79 -5.42 -10.65
CA ALA A 374 -7.42 -4.10 -10.54
C ALA A 374 -7.78 -3.80 -9.08
N MET A 375 -7.72 -2.53 -8.70
CA MET A 375 -8.10 -2.08 -7.38
C MET A 375 -9.25 -1.08 -7.43
N ILE A 376 -10.06 -1.12 -6.38
CA ILE A 376 -11.17 -0.18 -6.14
C ILE A 376 -10.87 0.58 -4.87
N PHE A 377 -10.73 1.91 -4.97
CA PHE A 377 -10.66 2.77 -3.79
C PHE A 377 -12.03 3.26 -3.39
N ILE A 378 -12.25 3.35 -2.09
CA ILE A 378 -13.42 3.99 -1.49
C ILE A 378 -12.99 5.17 -0.62
N ALA A 379 -13.84 6.20 -0.57
CA ALA A 379 -13.58 7.36 0.25
C ALA A 379 -13.50 6.99 1.73
N ASN A 380 -12.47 7.49 2.41
CA ASN A 380 -12.31 7.41 3.86
C ASN A 380 -12.01 8.78 4.44
N GLN A 381 -12.26 8.95 5.73
CA GLN A 381 -12.09 10.21 6.45
C GLN A 381 -10.85 10.15 7.32
N ASN A 382 -10.18 11.29 7.47
CA ASN A 382 -9.01 11.49 8.33
C ASN A 382 -7.74 10.74 7.90
N GLY A 383 -7.64 10.32 6.62
CA GLY A 383 -6.53 9.53 6.12
C GLY A 383 -6.48 8.12 6.73
N SER A 384 -5.30 7.51 6.76
CA SER A 384 -5.06 6.20 7.36
C SER A 384 -3.83 6.21 8.27
N HIS A 385 -3.46 5.06 8.86
CA HIS A 385 -2.37 4.87 9.83
C HIS A 385 -2.54 5.73 11.10
N ASN A 386 -3.78 6.00 11.49
CA ASN A 386 -4.12 6.71 12.71
C ASN A 386 -5.50 6.29 13.25
N HIS A 387 -5.71 6.47 14.54
CA HIS A 387 -6.93 6.06 15.26
C HIS A 387 -8.20 6.83 14.84
N ARG A 388 -8.08 7.94 14.11
CA ARG A 388 -9.22 8.76 13.65
C ARG A 388 -9.75 8.32 12.29
N GLU A 389 -9.09 7.34 11.65
CA GLU A 389 -9.56 6.76 10.39
C GLU A 389 -11.04 6.38 10.49
N ALA A 390 -11.79 6.76 9.49
CA ALA A 390 -13.22 6.47 9.42
C ALA A 390 -13.64 6.20 7.97
N MET A 391 -14.75 5.49 7.80
CA MET A 391 -15.29 5.12 6.50
C MET A 391 -16.81 5.15 6.57
N ARG A 392 -17.47 5.72 5.56
CA ARG A 392 -18.93 5.65 5.44
C ARG A 392 -19.33 4.33 4.81
N MET A 393 -20.30 3.67 5.42
CA MET A 393 -20.79 2.39 4.90
C MET A 393 -21.42 2.51 3.50
N GLU A 394 -21.98 3.66 3.16
CA GLU A 394 -22.54 3.90 1.83
C GLU A 394 -21.44 3.89 0.75
N ASP A 395 -20.30 4.52 1.03
CA ASP A 395 -19.15 4.55 0.11
C ASP A 395 -18.56 3.14 -0.05
N PHE A 396 -18.41 2.39 1.06
CA PHE A 396 -17.98 0.99 1.05
C PHE A 396 -18.92 0.11 0.21
N LEU A 397 -20.21 0.18 0.46
CA LEU A 397 -21.20 -0.63 -0.26
C LEU A 397 -21.24 -0.31 -1.76
N SER A 398 -20.99 0.95 -2.16
CA SER A 398 -20.84 1.32 -3.56
C SER A 398 -19.68 0.57 -4.22
N GLY A 399 -18.53 0.48 -3.55
CA GLY A 399 -17.38 -0.34 -4.01
C GLY A 399 -17.74 -1.82 -4.10
N VAL A 400 -18.43 -2.37 -3.08
CA VAL A 400 -18.90 -3.77 -3.06
C VAL A 400 -19.85 -4.08 -4.21
N GLN A 401 -20.78 -3.18 -4.53
CA GLN A 401 -21.72 -3.35 -5.65
C GLN A 401 -20.98 -3.45 -6.98
N ILE A 402 -20.03 -2.54 -7.24
CA ILE A 402 -19.20 -2.57 -8.45
C ILE A 402 -18.43 -3.89 -8.52
N LEU A 403 -17.75 -4.28 -7.44
CA LEU A 403 -16.97 -5.53 -7.36
C LEU A 403 -17.87 -6.74 -7.63
N THR A 404 -19.00 -6.85 -6.93
CA THR A 404 -19.95 -7.96 -7.06
C THR A 404 -20.47 -8.11 -8.47
N ARG A 405 -20.81 -6.99 -9.12
CA ARG A 405 -21.28 -6.98 -10.51
C ARG A 405 -20.18 -7.45 -11.45
N THR A 406 -18.97 -6.93 -11.29
CA THR A 406 -17.82 -7.31 -12.10
C THR A 406 -17.51 -8.80 -12.00
N LEU A 407 -17.54 -9.37 -10.77
CA LEU A 407 -17.30 -10.80 -10.54
C LEU A 407 -18.35 -11.69 -11.20
N LYS A 408 -19.60 -11.24 -11.33
CA LYS A 408 -20.66 -11.98 -12.02
C LYS A 408 -20.51 -11.95 -13.54
N ASP A 409 -19.80 -10.96 -14.09
CA ASP A 409 -19.63 -10.74 -15.52
C ASP A 409 -18.26 -11.29 -16.05
N LEU A 410 -17.50 -11.98 -15.21
CA LEU A 410 -16.21 -12.66 -15.51
C LEU A 410 -16.34 -14.18 -15.47
#